data_65c9956fbf903adff466c49fa6fed015
#
_entry.id   65c9956fbf903adff466c49fa6fed015
#
_cell.length_a   1.000
_cell.length_b   1.000
_cell.length_c   1.000
_cell.angle_alpha   90.00
_cell.angle_beta   90.00
_cell.angle_gamma   90.00
#
_symmetry.space_group_name_H-M   'P 1'
#
loop_
_entity.id
_entity.type
_entity.pdbx_description
1 polymer ?
#
loop_
_entity_poly.entity_id
_entity_poly.type
_entity_poly.pdbx_seq_one_letter_code
_entity_poly.pdbx_strand_id
1 'polypeptide(L)'
;MQRWYVTFHGGESPRQEPHEKEGSQEARARAWNNIHVFALDGTPLGKALDTHTLPDDLDLRELRGFTFGPDGDLYVANAYKDASQVLRFTGKPGGDGKHPFQEVYAEQHKTNPGLAHPFDLAFGPDSHLYVPSQDTNIVGRYYGPHATDGNPGTPMPHPEALQDADPKHLLPGTFIAPQKHAPDGLRAVRGAIFGPDGDLYVADRDADSVKRYDGGSGRFRREYRHSHLTTPVHLTFRPHDGSLLAGSRDGNAIFAIDSETGATTTLVEPGAGGLRAPAGMAFDPDGRLYVSSRETKQILRFDASTGKPDPAPFIDGLEDFPEFIALVDG
;
A
#
# COMPACT_ATOMS: atom_id res chain seq x y z
N MET A 1 -17.01 -15.08 -4.98
CA MET A 1 -16.31 -15.97 -4.01
C MET A 1 -15.06 -15.23 -3.55
N GLN A 2 -14.91 -15.02 -2.24
CA GLN A 2 -13.78 -14.26 -1.70
C GLN A 2 -12.44 -14.96 -1.92
N ARG A 3 -11.40 -14.17 -2.14
CA ARG A 3 -10.02 -14.63 -2.36
C ARG A 3 -9.03 -13.66 -1.74
N TRP A 4 -7.89 -14.18 -1.28
CA TRP A 4 -6.78 -13.37 -0.85
C TRP A 4 -5.93 -12.95 -2.04
N TYR A 5 -5.66 -11.66 -2.15
CA TYR A 5 -4.74 -11.06 -3.10
C TYR A 5 -3.51 -10.61 -2.32
N VAL A 6 -2.32 -11.02 -2.78
CA VAL A 6 -1.05 -10.72 -2.13
C VAL A 6 -0.04 -10.22 -3.16
N THR A 7 0.55 -9.04 -2.92
CA THR A 7 1.72 -8.59 -3.67
C THR A 7 3.00 -9.05 -2.99
N PHE A 8 4.09 -9.10 -3.76
CA PHE A 8 5.40 -9.51 -3.29
C PHE A 8 6.46 -8.46 -3.66
N HIS A 9 7.61 -8.52 -3.00
CA HIS A 9 8.70 -7.60 -3.31
C HIS A 9 9.10 -7.66 -4.79
N GLY A 10 9.14 -8.88 -5.35
CA GLY A 10 9.46 -9.09 -6.75
C GLY A 10 10.91 -8.77 -7.10
N GLY A 11 11.20 -8.76 -8.40
CA GLY A 11 12.52 -8.44 -8.91
C GLY A 11 12.60 -7.05 -9.53
N GLU A 12 13.75 -6.43 -9.40
CA GLU A 12 14.05 -5.12 -10.02
C GLU A 12 14.21 -5.22 -11.53
N SER A 13 14.64 -6.39 -12.04
CA SER A 13 14.88 -6.58 -13.48
C SER A 13 13.59 -6.92 -14.22
N PRO A 14 13.18 -6.10 -15.20
CA PRO A 14 11.89 -6.24 -15.87
C PRO A 14 11.88 -7.28 -16.97
N ARG A 15 12.93 -7.34 -17.76
CA ARG A 15 13.01 -8.19 -18.95
C ARG A 15 14.05 -9.28 -18.77
N GLN A 16 13.80 -10.43 -19.41
CA GLN A 16 14.78 -11.47 -19.49
C GLN A 16 15.97 -10.96 -20.31
N GLU A 17 17.12 -10.81 -19.66
CA GLU A 17 18.34 -10.52 -20.37
C GLU A 17 18.68 -11.70 -21.31
N PRO A 18 19.25 -11.43 -22.51
CA PRO A 18 19.53 -12.49 -23.50
C PRO A 18 20.40 -13.64 -23.00
N HIS A 19 21.10 -13.43 -21.89
CA HIS A 19 22.00 -14.42 -21.25
C HIS A 19 21.46 -14.97 -19.93
N GLU A 20 20.26 -14.58 -19.52
CA GLU A 20 19.67 -15.05 -18.29
C GLU A 20 19.27 -16.51 -18.40
N LYS A 21 19.75 -17.32 -17.45
CA LYS A 21 19.38 -18.73 -17.38
C LYS A 21 17.99 -18.89 -16.81
N GLU A 22 17.16 -19.68 -17.48
CA GLU A 22 15.88 -20.11 -16.91
C GLU A 22 16.09 -20.69 -15.51
N GLY A 23 15.29 -20.20 -14.52
CA GLY A 23 15.42 -20.58 -13.11
C GLY A 23 16.50 -19.85 -12.33
N SER A 24 17.13 -18.79 -12.91
CA SER A 24 18.00 -17.88 -12.13
C SER A 24 17.21 -17.17 -11.01
N GLN A 25 17.95 -16.57 -10.06
CA GLN A 25 17.31 -15.81 -8.98
C GLN A 25 16.49 -14.64 -9.50
N GLU A 26 16.97 -13.95 -10.55
CA GLU A 26 16.30 -12.85 -11.21
C GLU A 26 15.03 -13.31 -11.93
N ALA A 27 15.08 -14.44 -12.66
CA ALA A 27 13.90 -15.01 -13.31
C ALA A 27 12.81 -15.41 -12.29
N ARG A 28 13.23 -15.99 -11.16
CA ARG A 28 12.32 -16.32 -10.05
C ARG A 28 11.70 -15.06 -9.45
N ALA A 29 12.52 -14.04 -9.17
CA ALA A 29 12.02 -12.78 -8.62
C ALA A 29 11.00 -12.11 -9.55
N ARG A 30 11.23 -12.09 -10.89
CA ARG A 30 10.25 -11.60 -11.86
C ARG A 30 8.93 -12.38 -11.86
N ALA A 31 8.97 -13.67 -11.59
CA ALA A 31 7.77 -14.48 -11.51
C ALA A 31 6.80 -14.01 -10.40
N TRP A 32 7.33 -13.28 -9.41
CA TRP A 32 6.56 -12.72 -8.29
C TRP A 32 6.05 -11.30 -8.55
N ASN A 33 6.48 -10.63 -9.64
CA ASN A 33 5.93 -9.34 -10.08
C ASN A 33 4.50 -9.50 -10.62
N ASN A 34 3.58 -9.85 -9.74
CA ASN A 34 2.14 -9.95 -9.98
C ASN A 34 1.40 -9.92 -8.62
N ILE A 35 0.09 -9.82 -8.64
CA ILE A 35 -0.73 -10.10 -7.47
C ILE A 35 -1.01 -11.60 -7.47
N HIS A 36 -0.57 -12.30 -6.45
CA HIS A 36 -0.85 -13.72 -6.29
C HIS A 36 -2.16 -13.94 -5.57
N VAL A 37 -2.92 -14.92 -6.02
CA VAL A 37 -4.28 -15.22 -5.54
C VAL A 37 -4.27 -16.50 -4.75
N PHE A 38 -4.91 -16.46 -3.57
CA PHE A 38 -5.09 -17.62 -2.72
C PHE A 38 -6.58 -17.79 -2.36
N ALA A 39 -7.01 -19.03 -2.17
CA ALA A 39 -8.32 -19.33 -1.62
C ALA A 39 -8.43 -18.92 -0.15
N LEU A 40 -9.64 -18.98 0.42
CA LEU A 40 -9.88 -18.68 1.84
C LEU A 40 -9.14 -19.61 2.81
N ASP A 41 -8.73 -20.78 2.35
CA ASP A 41 -7.93 -21.74 3.13
C ASP A 41 -6.42 -21.61 2.92
N GLY A 42 -5.97 -20.60 2.13
CA GLY A 42 -4.56 -20.37 1.81
C GLY A 42 -4.03 -21.14 0.60
N THR A 43 -4.86 -21.97 -0.07
CA THR A 43 -4.46 -22.71 -1.27
C THR A 43 -4.15 -21.73 -2.42
N PRO A 44 -2.98 -21.81 -3.10
CA PRO A 44 -2.66 -20.95 -4.23
C PRO A 44 -3.56 -21.20 -5.43
N LEU A 45 -4.09 -20.14 -6.03
CA LEU A 45 -4.99 -20.18 -7.19
C LEU A 45 -4.35 -19.62 -8.46
N GLY A 46 -3.20 -18.93 -8.38
CA GLY A 46 -2.52 -18.34 -9.52
C GLY A 46 -2.27 -16.85 -9.37
N LYS A 47 -2.37 -16.10 -10.47
CA LYS A 47 -2.06 -14.67 -10.56
C LYS A 47 -3.28 -13.89 -11.01
N ALA A 48 -3.46 -12.68 -10.45
CA ALA A 48 -4.62 -11.83 -10.72
C ALA A 48 -4.46 -10.97 -11.98
N LEU A 49 -3.24 -10.49 -12.30
CA LEU A 49 -3.05 -9.57 -13.40
C LEU A 49 -2.78 -10.35 -14.70
N ASP A 50 -3.49 -9.98 -15.77
CA ASP A 50 -3.27 -10.55 -17.11
C ASP A 50 -2.11 -9.83 -17.81
N THR A 51 -0.93 -10.41 -17.74
CA THR A 51 0.27 -9.87 -18.36
C THR A 51 0.28 -9.94 -19.88
N HIS A 52 -0.60 -10.72 -20.51
CA HIS A 52 -0.73 -10.79 -21.96
C HIS A 52 -1.44 -9.58 -22.56
N THR A 53 -2.12 -8.79 -21.73
CA THR A 53 -2.79 -7.54 -22.14
C THR A 53 -1.93 -6.29 -21.95
N LEU A 54 -0.72 -6.44 -21.36
CA LEU A 54 0.21 -5.33 -21.19
C LEU A 54 0.81 -4.91 -22.55
N PRO A 55 1.07 -3.60 -22.75
CA PRO A 55 1.91 -3.12 -23.85
C PRO A 55 3.32 -3.75 -23.83
N ASP A 56 3.93 -3.91 -25.01
CA ASP A 56 5.25 -4.56 -25.13
C ASP A 56 6.38 -3.84 -24.36
N ASP A 57 6.22 -2.55 -24.08
CA ASP A 57 7.18 -1.69 -23.37
C ASP A 57 6.85 -1.53 -21.88
N LEU A 58 5.77 -2.15 -21.39
CA LEU A 58 5.35 -2.10 -19.99
C LEU A 58 5.67 -3.39 -19.26
N ASP A 59 6.41 -3.28 -18.17
CA ASP A 59 6.73 -4.39 -17.28
C ASP A 59 6.19 -4.16 -15.86
N LEU A 60 5.75 -5.22 -15.20
CA LEU A 60 5.44 -5.21 -13.78
C LEU A 60 6.74 -5.31 -12.96
N ARG A 61 6.95 -4.35 -12.05
CA ARG A 61 8.17 -4.27 -11.23
C ARG A 61 7.86 -3.84 -9.83
N GLU A 62 8.35 -4.58 -8.83
CA GLU A 62 8.18 -4.23 -7.42
C GLU A 62 6.77 -3.79 -7.07
N LEU A 63 5.76 -4.61 -7.36
CA LEU A 63 4.39 -4.25 -7.03
C LEU A 63 4.25 -4.02 -5.53
N ARG A 64 3.63 -2.89 -5.17
CA ARG A 64 3.35 -2.51 -3.79
C ARG A 64 1.85 -2.54 -3.52
N GLY A 65 1.31 -1.44 -2.99
CA GLY A 65 -0.11 -1.33 -2.71
C GLY A 65 -0.99 -1.51 -3.94
N PHE A 66 -2.18 -2.01 -3.70
CA PHE A 66 -3.25 -2.09 -4.69
C PHE A 66 -4.60 -1.81 -4.01
N THR A 67 -5.54 -1.30 -4.78
CA THR A 67 -6.88 -0.99 -4.29
C THR A 67 -7.90 -1.00 -5.42
N PHE A 68 -9.17 -1.17 -5.09
CA PHE A 68 -10.25 -0.95 -6.06
C PHE A 68 -10.72 0.50 -5.99
N GLY A 69 -10.84 1.12 -7.15
CA GLY A 69 -11.30 2.50 -7.28
C GLY A 69 -12.82 2.64 -7.14
N PRO A 70 -13.32 3.89 -7.09
CA PRO A 70 -14.75 4.17 -7.05
C PRO A 70 -15.50 3.76 -8.32
N ASP A 71 -14.80 3.51 -9.41
CA ASP A 71 -15.29 2.93 -10.66
C ASP A 71 -15.33 1.39 -10.64
N GLY A 72 -14.85 0.78 -9.57
CA GLY A 72 -14.77 -0.66 -9.39
C GLY A 72 -13.55 -1.30 -10.06
N ASP A 73 -12.67 -0.55 -10.71
CA ASP A 73 -11.45 -1.08 -11.34
C ASP A 73 -10.31 -1.25 -10.34
N LEU A 74 -9.36 -2.13 -10.68
CA LEU A 74 -8.20 -2.46 -9.86
C LEU A 74 -7.02 -1.55 -10.21
N TYR A 75 -6.51 -0.83 -9.21
CA TYR A 75 -5.34 0.05 -9.31
C TYR A 75 -4.17 -0.57 -8.57
N VAL A 76 -2.98 -0.55 -9.20
CA VAL A 76 -1.78 -1.22 -8.68
C VAL A 76 -0.58 -0.27 -8.75
N ALA A 77 0.15 -0.13 -7.65
CA ALA A 77 1.41 0.60 -7.61
C ALA A 77 2.53 -0.26 -8.23
N ASN A 78 3.04 0.18 -9.38
CA ASN A 78 4.22 -0.35 -10.06
C ASN A 78 5.40 0.55 -9.65
N ALA A 79 6.24 0.10 -8.69
CA ALA A 79 7.00 1.01 -7.83
C ALA A 79 8.48 1.18 -8.20
N TYR A 80 8.95 0.57 -9.28
CA TYR A 80 10.37 0.63 -9.61
C TYR A 80 10.83 2.05 -9.99
N LYS A 81 12.03 2.43 -9.51
CA LYS A 81 12.64 3.78 -9.53
C LYS A 81 12.30 4.65 -10.74
N ASP A 82 12.70 4.19 -11.96
CA ASP A 82 12.59 5.02 -13.18
C ASP A 82 11.29 4.79 -13.95
N ALA A 83 10.45 3.87 -13.49
CA ALA A 83 9.18 3.52 -14.10
C ALA A 83 8.06 3.49 -13.04
N SER A 84 8.09 4.45 -12.12
CA SER A 84 7.07 4.60 -11.09
C SER A 84 5.73 4.94 -11.71
N GLN A 85 4.76 4.03 -11.56
CA GLN A 85 3.46 4.12 -12.23
C GLN A 85 2.34 3.65 -11.29
N VAL A 86 1.13 4.14 -11.54
CA VAL A 86 -0.11 3.52 -11.10
C VAL A 86 -0.76 2.90 -12.33
N LEU A 87 -0.92 1.59 -12.32
CA LEU A 87 -1.53 0.84 -13.41
C LEU A 87 -3.00 0.57 -13.09
N ARG A 88 -3.87 0.65 -14.10
CA ARG A 88 -5.29 0.32 -13.98
C ARG A 88 -5.61 -0.93 -14.78
N PHE A 89 -6.32 -1.84 -14.13
CA PHE A 89 -6.82 -3.09 -14.68
C PHE A 89 -8.33 -3.14 -14.50
N THR A 90 -9.02 -3.92 -15.33
CA THR A 90 -10.47 -4.10 -15.14
C THR A 90 -10.77 -4.65 -13.75
N GLY A 91 -11.78 -4.12 -13.07
CA GLY A 91 -12.18 -4.60 -11.76
C GLY A 91 -12.85 -5.99 -11.80
N LYS A 92 -13.49 -6.31 -12.93
CA LYS A 92 -14.05 -7.63 -13.16
C LYS A 92 -13.05 -8.50 -13.92
N PRO A 93 -12.61 -9.64 -13.34
CA PRO A 93 -11.71 -10.54 -14.04
C PRO A 93 -12.35 -11.16 -15.27
N GLY A 94 -11.52 -11.51 -16.26
CA GLY A 94 -11.92 -12.23 -17.46
C GLY A 94 -12.30 -13.68 -17.17
N GLY A 95 -12.60 -14.45 -18.24
CA GLY A 95 -13.00 -15.86 -18.14
C GLY A 95 -11.90 -16.78 -17.58
N ASP A 96 -10.64 -16.35 -17.61
CA ASP A 96 -9.48 -17.03 -17.03
C ASP A 96 -9.21 -16.62 -15.56
N GLY A 97 -10.05 -15.75 -14.98
CA GLY A 97 -9.94 -15.26 -13.63
C GLY A 97 -8.91 -14.15 -13.42
N LYS A 98 -8.36 -13.59 -14.51
CA LYS A 98 -7.40 -12.50 -14.44
C LYS A 98 -8.01 -11.16 -14.85
N HIS A 99 -7.44 -10.08 -14.33
CA HIS A 99 -7.80 -8.70 -14.63
C HIS A 99 -7.00 -8.20 -15.85
N PRO A 100 -7.66 -7.95 -17.01
CA PRO A 100 -7.03 -7.32 -18.15
C PRO A 100 -6.53 -5.92 -17.85
N PHE A 101 -5.36 -5.56 -18.39
CA PHE A 101 -4.81 -4.20 -18.34
C PHE A 101 -5.70 -3.24 -19.11
N GLN A 102 -5.84 -2.01 -18.59
CA GLN A 102 -6.56 -0.94 -19.26
C GLN A 102 -5.63 0.20 -19.68
N GLU A 103 -4.88 0.75 -18.72
CA GLU A 103 -4.03 1.92 -18.97
C GLU A 103 -2.95 2.11 -17.90
N VAL A 104 -1.95 2.90 -18.21
CA VAL A 104 -1.10 3.56 -17.22
C VAL A 104 -1.88 4.78 -16.73
N TYR A 105 -2.47 4.67 -15.52
CA TYR A 105 -3.35 5.70 -14.97
C TYR A 105 -2.58 6.96 -14.55
N ALA A 106 -1.45 6.77 -13.90
CA ALA A 106 -0.51 7.85 -13.57
C ALA A 106 0.93 7.35 -13.70
N GLU A 107 1.83 8.21 -14.15
CA GLU A 107 3.23 7.85 -14.27
C GLU A 107 4.17 9.00 -13.86
N GLN A 108 5.37 8.62 -13.45
CA GLN A 108 6.45 9.56 -13.18
C GLN A 108 7.01 10.12 -14.48
N HIS A 109 6.99 11.43 -14.63
CA HIS A 109 7.64 12.13 -15.73
C HIS A 109 7.96 13.58 -15.34
N LYS A 110 8.52 14.39 -16.28
CA LYS A 110 8.96 15.78 -16.00
C LYS A 110 7.89 16.68 -15.41
N THR A 111 6.61 16.47 -15.74
CA THR A 111 5.48 17.25 -15.20
C THR A 111 4.81 16.58 -14.01
N ASN A 112 5.22 15.36 -13.65
CA ASN A 112 4.76 14.61 -12.49
C ASN A 112 5.93 13.93 -11.75
N PRO A 113 6.98 14.69 -11.34
CA PRO A 113 8.14 14.11 -10.66
C PRO A 113 7.83 13.63 -9.24
N GLY A 114 6.66 14.01 -8.71
CA GLY A 114 6.21 13.65 -7.36
C GLY A 114 5.87 12.17 -7.21
N LEU A 115 5.42 11.51 -8.29
CA LEU A 115 5.13 10.08 -8.30
C LEU A 115 6.45 9.29 -8.43
N ALA A 116 7.16 9.13 -7.33
CA ALA A 116 8.43 8.43 -7.31
C ALA A 116 8.41 7.30 -6.27
N HIS A 117 8.49 6.06 -6.74
CA HIS A 117 8.37 4.85 -5.94
C HIS A 117 7.05 4.83 -5.13
N PRO A 118 5.89 4.73 -5.80
CA PRO A 118 4.59 4.66 -5.13
C PRO A 118 4.55 3.44 -4.20
N PHE A 119 4.27 3.68 -2.91
CA PHE A 119 4.29 2.61 -1.92
C PHE A 119 2.90 2.02 -1.67
N ASP A 120 1.89 2.88 -1.65
CA ASP A 120 0.51 2.51 -1.36
C ASP A 120 -0.45 3.32 -2.24
N LEU A 121 -1.72 2.94 -2.26
CA LEU A 121 -2.78 3.61 -2.99
C LEU A 121 -4.03 3.71 -2.12
N ALA A 122 -4.59 4.91 -2.01
CA ALA A 122 -5.86 5.11 -1.33
C ALA A 122 -6.78 6.04 -2.14
N PHE A 123 -8.03 5.67 -2.31
CA PHE A 123 -9.05 6.61 -2.77
C PHE A 123 -9.66 7.33 -1.58
N GLY A 124 -9.70 8.66 -1.66
CA GLY A 124 -10.32 9.48 -0.65
C GLY A 124 -11.86 9.49 -0.74
N PRO A 125 -12.54 10.05 0.30
CA PRO A 125 -13.99 10.24 0.25
C PRO A 125 -14.44 11.15 -0.90
N ASP A 126 -13.52 11.94 -1.46
CA ASP A 126 -13.70 12.77 -2.65
C ASP A 126 -13.54 12.00 -3.97
N SER A 127 -13.33 10.68 -3.90
CA SER A 127 -13.09 9.80 -5.05
C SER A 127 -11.81 10.11 -5.85
N HIS A 128 -10.89 10.90 -5.30
CA HIS A 128 -9.58 11.15 -5.86
C HIS A 128 -8.55 10.14 -5.33
N LEU A 129 -7.48 9.93 -6.11
CA LEU A 129 -6.41 8.99 -5.75
C LEU A 129 -5.30 9.70 -4.97
N TYR A 130 -4.92 9.10 -3.84
CA TYR A 130 -3.82 9.54 -2.98
C TYR A 130 -2.71 8.50 -2.99
N VAL A 131 -1.48 8.93 -3.29
CA VAL A 131 -0.34 8.05 -3.48
C VAL A 131 0.84 8.47 -2.59
N PRO A 132 1.12 7.72 -1.53
CA PRO A 132 2.38 7.85 -0.80
C PRO A 132 3.56 7.50 -1.71
N SER A 133 4.43 8.46 -1.99
CA SER A 133 5.60 8.32 -2.87
C SER A 133 6.88 8.32 -2.05
N GLN A 134 7.52 7.15 -1.95
CA GLN A 134 8.60 6.87 -1.01
C GLN A 134 9.84 7.73 -1.24
N ASP A 135 10.25 7.94 -2.50
CA ASP A 135 11.51 8.61 -2.83
C ASP A 135 11.41 10.15 -2.75
N THR A 136 10.19 10.68 -2.84
CA THR A 136 9.92 12.12 -2.68
C THR A 136 9.40 12.47 -1.29
N ASN A 137 8.97 11.48 -0.51
CA ASN A 137 8.37 11.63 0.82
C ASN A 137 7.16 12.56 0.85
N ILE A 138 6.31 12.47 -0.19
CA ILE A 138 5.04 13.17 -0.27
C ILE A 138 3.88 12.17 -0.26
N VAL A 139 2.69 12.61 0.11
CA VAL A 139 1.47 12.01 -0.40
C VAL A 139 1.02 12.86 -1.58
N GLY A 140 1.05 12.29 -2.78
CA GLY A 140 0.54 12.92 -3.99
C GLY A 140 -0.98 12.75 -4.09
N ARG A 141 -1.70 13.73 -4.67
CA ARG A 141 -3.13 13.64 -4.97
C ARG A 141 -3.37 13.80 -6.47
N TYR A 142 -4.13 12.89 -7.03
CA TYR A 142 -4.39 12.78 -8.47
C TYR A 142 -5.91 12.75 -8.72
N TYR A 143 -6.35 13.38 -9.81
CA TYR A 143 -7.75 13.31 -10.21
C TYR A 143 -8.22 11.87 -10.33
N GLY A 144 -9.35 11.57 -9.71
CA GLY A 144 -9.98 10.24 -9.73
C GLY A 144 -10.63 9.90 -11.06
N PRO A 145 -11.08 8.65 -11.26
CA PRO A 145 -11.59 8.19 -12.56
C PRO A 145 -12.87 8.89 -13.02
N HIS A 146 -13.62 9.47 -12.10
CA HIS A 146 -14.87 10.21 -12.39
C HIS A 146 -14.71 11.74 -12.31
N ALA A 147 -13.47 12.24 -12.27
CA ALA A 147 -13.24 13.68 -12.21
C ALA A 147 -13.80 14.40 -13.43
N THR A 148 -14.47 15.53 -13.19
CA THR A 148 -15.05 16.39 -14.24
C THR A 148 -14.35 17.75 -14.34
N ASP A 149 -13.52 18.07 -13.36
CA ASP A 149 -12.78 19.32 -13.20
C ASP A 149 -11.27 19.19 -13.51
N GLY A 150 -10.84 17.99 -13.92
CA GLY A 150 -9.49 17.66 -14.32
C GLY A 150 -9.40 16.32 -15.03
N ASN A 151 -8.27 16.02 -15.63
CA ASN A 151 -8.04 14.76 -16.33
C ASN A 151 -7.70 13.65 -15.32
N PRO A 152 -8.38 12.51 -15.33
CA PRO A 152 -8.05 11.36 -14.48
C PRO A 152 -6.57 11.01 -14.51
N GLY A 153 -6.00 10.68 -13.34
CA GLY A 153 -4.61 10.31 -13.19
C GLY A 153 -3.59 11.48 -13.23
N THR A 154 -4.02 12.72 -13.53
CA THR A 154 -3.12 13.86 -13.49
C THR A 154 -3.03 14.49 -12.10
N PRO A 155 -1.88 15.12 -11.74
CA PRO A 155 -1.69 15.77 -10.46
C PRO A 155 -2.74 16.88 -10.20
N MET A 156 -3.32 16.90 -9.00
CA MET A 156 -4.25 17.93 -8.58
C MET A 156 -3.54 19.18 -8.05
N PRO A 157 -4.23 20.34 -7.98
CA PRO A 157 -3.73 21.53 -7.29
C PRO A 157 -3.39 21.22 -5.83
N HIS A 158 -2.45 21.99 -5.26
CA HIS A 158 -2.06 21.89 -3.86
C HIS A 158 -3.24 22.20 -2.94
N PRO A 159 -3.34 21.53 -1.77
CA PRO A 159 -4.41 21.78 -0.82
C PRO A 159 -4.21 23.10 -0.08
N GLU A 160 -5.25 23.54 0.62
CA GLU A 160 -5.23 24.79 1.41
C GLU A 160 -4.06 24.85 2.41
N ALA A 161 -3.70 23.72 3.03
CA ALA A 161 -2.60 23.66 3.99
C ALA A 161 -1.22 24.07 3.42
N LEU A 162 -1.07 24.03 2.08
CA LEU A 162 0.18 24.35 1.41
C LEU A 162 0.14 25.69 0.64
N GLN A 163 -0.91 26.50 0.79
CA GLN A 163 -1.05 27.77 0.06
C GLN A 163 0.06 28.78 0.41
N ASP A 164 0.56 28.76 1.64
CA ASP A 164 1.63 29.66 2.12
C ASP A 164 3.04 29.05 1.94
N ALA A 165 3.15 27.82 1.45
CA ALA A 165 4.44 27.18 1.18
C ALA A 165 5.07 27.76 -0.09
N ASP A 166 6.42 27.83 -0.11
CA ASP A 166 7.12 28.25 -1.32
C ASP A 166 6.87 27.27 -2.47
N PRO A 167 6.17 27.70 -3.54
CA PRO A 167 5.78 26.81 -4.64
C PRO A 167 6.98 26.19 -5.36
N LYS A 168 8.18 26.77 -5.26
CA LYS A 168 9.41 26.19 -5.84
C LYS A 168 9.84 24.89 -5.17
N HIS A 169 9.35 24.65 -3.96
CA HIS A 169 9.67 23.46 -3.18
C HIS A 169 8.57 22.41 -3.20
N LEU A 170 7.42 22.71 -3.81
CA LEU A 170 6.31 21.80 -3.92
C LEU A 170 6.29 21.12 -5.30
N LEU A 171 6.25 19.78 -5.30
CA LEU A 171 6.06 19.01 -6.52
C LEU A 171 4.58 19.03 -6.93
N PRO A 172 4.27 18.98 -8.24
CA PRO A 172 2.88 18.88 -8.70
C PRO A 172 2.13 17.74 -7.99
N GLY A 173 0.89 18.00 -7.62
CA GLY A 173 0.05 17.02 -6.93
C GLY A 173 0.36 16.84 -5.43
N THR A 174 1.34 17.51 -4.84
CA THR A 174 1.63 17.36 -3.41
C THR A 174 0.40 17.70 -2.56
N PHE A 175 -0.09 16.70 -1.82
CA PHE A 175 -1.14 16.86 -0.81
C PHE A 175 -0.55 17.00 0.58
N ILE A 176 0.39 16.11 0.96
CA ILE A 176 1.20 16.26 2.17
C ILE A 176 2.66 16.39 1.74
N ALA A 177 3.31 17.47 2.18
CA ALA A 177 4.70 17.77 1.84
C ALA A 177 5.71 17.02 2.72
N PRO A 178 6.98 16.89 2.29
CA PRO A 178 8.04 16.43 3.17
C PRO A 178 8.32 17.42 4.29
N GLN A 179 8.78 16.94 5.45
CA GLN A 179 9.07 17.77 6.63
C GLN A 179 10.09 18.90 6.35
N LYS A 180 11.00 18.69 5.40
CA LYS A 180 11.95 19.75 5.00
C LYS A 180 11.29 20.98 4.37
N HIS A 181 10.04 20.87 3.91
CA HIS A 181 9.29 21.96 3.26
C HIS A 181 8.03 22.37 4.04
N ALA A 182 7.58 21.53 5.00
CA ALA A 182 6.46 21.85 5.89
C ALA A 182 6.74 21.25 7.28
N PRO A 183 6.66 22.02 8.37
CA PRO A 183 7.03 21.54 9.72
C PRO A 183 6.32 20.25 10.14
N ASP A 184 5.04 20.14 9.80
CA ASP A 184 4.19 18.98 10.09
C ASP A 184 4.20 17.92 8.98
N GLY A 185 5.08 18.04 7.98
CA GLY A 185 5.23 17.12 6.86
C GLY A 185 5.89 15.80 7.25
N LEU A 186 6.19 15.00 6.22
CA LEU A 186 6.65 13.61 6.35
C LEU A 186 8.18 13.51 6.29
N ARG A 187 8.76 12.59 7.07
CA ARG A 187 10.19 12.24 7.01
C ARG A 187 10.45 11.12 6.01
N ALA A 188 9.66 10.04 6.11
CA ALA A 188 9.74 8.91 5.19
C ALA A 188 8.39 8.21 5.09
N VAL A 189 7.60 8.60 4.10
CA VAL A 189 6.25 8.06 3.91
C VAL A 189 6.27 6.57 3.55
N ARG A 190 5.28 5.84 4.10
CA ARG A 190 4.94 4.47 3.72
C ARG A 190 3.44 4.37 3.44
N GLY A 191 2.71 3.48 4.11
CA GLY A 191 1.27 3.31 3.92
C GLY A 191 0.45 4.53 4.29
N ALA A 192 -0.67 4.72 3.61
CA ALA A 192 -1.65 5.73 3.93
C ALA A 192 -3.07 5.19 3.74
N ILE A 193 -3.97 5.56 4.65
CA ILE A 193 -5.36 5.11 4.62
C ILE A 193 -6.31 6.23 5.07
N PHE A 194 -7.47 6.34 4.44
CA PHE A 194 -8.54 7.19 4.96
C PHE A 194 -9.30 6.48 6.08
N GLY A 195 -9.48 7.21 7.16
CA GLY A 195 -10.31 6.75 8.27
C GLY A 195 -11.81 6.92 8.00
N PRO A 196 -12.65 6.29 8.85
CA PRO A 196 -14.10 6.47 8.80
C PRO A 196 -14.54 7.91 9.09
N ASP A 197 -13.66 8.72 9.66
CA ASP A 197 -13.82 10.15 9.92
C ASP A 197 -13.51 11.03 8.69
N GLY A 198 -13.03 10.43 7.59
CA GLY A 198 -12.63 11.12 6.37
C GLY A 198 -11.24 11.75 6.43
N ASP A 199 -10.50 11.61 7.53
CA ASP A 199 -9.12 12.07 7.66
C ASP A 199 -8.13 11.06 7.06
N LEU A 200 -6.98 11.55 6.60
CA LEU A 200 -5.89 10.72 6.07
C LEU A 200 -4.89 10.38 7.16
N TYR A 201 -4.65 9.09 7.37
CA TYR A 201 -3.65 8.56 8.28
C TYR A 201 -2.45 8.05 7.50
N VAL A 202 -1.25 8.44 7.90
CA VAL A 202 0.00 8.17 7.17
C VAL A 202 1.05 7.60 8.10
N ALA A 203 1.62 6.46 7.70
CA ALA A 203 2.78 5.89 8.38
C ALA A 203 4.04 6.68 7.99
N ASP A 204 4.62 7.39 8.95
CA ASP A 204 5.88 8.13 8.78
C ASP A 204 7.03 7.32 9.39
N ARG A 205 7.67 6.51 8.56
CA ARG A 205 8.66 5.51 8.95
C ARG A 205 9.79 6.08 9.79
N ASP A 206 10.46 7.13 9.30
CA ASP A 206 11.65 7.71 9.94
C ASP A 206 11.27 8.67 11.10
N ALA A 207 9.99 8.93 11.30
CA ALA A 207 9.47 9.63 12.48
C ALA A 207 9.03 8.66 13.60
N ASP A 208 9.02 7.34 13.35
CA ASP A 208 8.48 6.32 14.24
C ASP A 208 7.06 6.69 14.73
N SER A 209 6.22 7.13 13.80
CA SER A 209 4.90 7.65 14.13
C SER A 209 3.87 7.42 13.04
N VAL A 210 2.60 7.52 13.42
CA VAL A 210 1.50 7.68 12.48
C VAL A 210 1.01 9.11 12.59
N LYS A 211 0.81 9.78 11.46
CA LYS A 211 0.31 11.16 11.39
C LYS A 211 -1.09 11.20 10.79
N ARG A 212 -1.97 12.02 11.37
CA ARG A 212 -3.33 12.28 10.90
C ARG A 212 -3.42 13.66 10.30
N TYR A 213 -4.02 13.75 9.13
CA TYR A 213 -4.26 14.99 8.40
C TYR A 213 -5.74 15.09 8.01
N ASP A 214 -6.28 16.29 7.99
CA ASP A 214 -7.60 16.57 7.41
C ASP A 214 -7.64 16.11 5.95
N GLY A 215 -8.57 15.23 5.62
CA GLY A 215 -8.63 14.59 4.30
C GLY A 215 -8.98 15.53 3.15
N GLY A 216 -9.61 16.68 3.42
CA GLY A 216 -9.95 17.67 2.40
C GLY A 216 -8.86 18.73 2.22
N SER A 217 -8.39 19.32 3.31
CA SER A 217 -7.48 20.45 3.31
C SER A 217 -6.00 20.11 3.44
N GLY A 218 -5.64 18.87 3.81
CA GLY A 218 -4.27 18.45 4.08
C GLY A 218 -3.67 19.01 5.37
N ARG A 219 -4.48 19.69 6.22
CA ARG A 219 -4.00 20.26 7.48
C ARG A 219 -3.65 19.16 8.47
N PHE A 220 -2.47 19.27 9.08
CA PHE A 220 -2.06 18.39 10.17
C PHE A 220 -3.03 18.48 11.36
N ARG A 221 -3.41 17.31 11.89
CA ARG A 221 -4.30 17.21 13.05
C ARG A 221 -3.61 16.64 14.27
N ARG A 222 -2.89 15.51 14.11
CA ARG A 222 -2.27 14.80 15.24
C ARG A 222 -1.16 13.86 14.79
N GLU A 223 -0.25 13.59 15.71
CA GLU A 223 0.76 12.55 15.60
C GLU A 223 0.59 11.54 16.72
N TYR A 224 0.65 10.24 16.38
CA TYR A 224 0.54 9.11 17.29
C TYR A 224 1.92 8.45 17.42
N ARG A 225 2.37 8.28 18.65
CA ARG A 225 3.67 7.69 18.99
C ARG A 225 3.53 6.66 20.09
N HIS A 226 4.42 5.68 20.07
CA HIS A 226 4.63 4.74 21.16
C HIS A 226 6.11 4.37 21.21
N SER A 227 6.67 4.13 22.39
CA SER A 227 8.12 3.87 22.56
C SER A 227 8.64 2.67 21.77
N HIS A 228 7.76 1.71 21.44
CA HIS A 228 8.09 0.51 20.68
C HIS A 228 7.48 0.48 19.28
N LEU A 229 6.75 1.51 18.87
CA LEU A 229 6.30 1.68 17.49
C LEU A 229 7.47 2.23 16.68
N THR A 230 8.20 1.34 16.03
CA THR A 230 9.38 1.68 15.22
C THR A 230 9.14 1.31 13.77
N THR A 231 9.55 2.17 12.86
CA THR A 231 9.44 1.93 11.41
C THR A 231 8.01 1.50 10.99
N PRO A 232 6.95 2.31 11.26
CA PRO A 232 5.60 1.96 10.83
C PRO A 232 5.53 1.91 9.30
N VAL A 233 4.84 0.88 8.76
CA VAL A 233 4.81 0.63 7.32
C VAL A 233 3.39 0.59 6.77
N HIS A 234 2.52 -0.25 7.32
CA HIS A 234 1.17 -0.43 6.84
C HIS A 234 0.14 -0.09 7.92
N LEU A 235 -0.98 0.43 7.50
CA LEU A 235 -2.10 0.85 8.35
C LEU A 235 -3.38 0.16 7.91
N THR A 236 -4.24 -0.19 8.86
CA THR A 236 -5.59 -0.66 8.57
C THR A 236 -6.52 -0.33 9.75
N PHE A 237 -7.80 -0.16 9.51
CA PHE A 237 -8.79 0.03 10.57
C PHE A 237 -9.40 -1.31 10.97
N ARG A 238 -9.45 -1.58 12.27
CA ARG A 238 -10.06 -2.77 12.82
C ARG A 238 -11.60 -2.67 12.72
N PRO A 239 -12.27 -3.63 12.04
CA PRO A 239 -13.69 -3.47 11.72
C PRO A 239 -14.63 -3.39 12.93
N HIS A 240 -14.27 -4.06 14.04
CA HIS A 240 -15.18 -4.24 15.15
C HIS A 240 -15.28 -3.02 16.09
N ASP A 241 -14.23 -2.19 16.21
CA ASP A 241 -14.17 -1.05 17.13
C ASP A 241 -13.58 0.23 16.52
N GLY A 242 -13.17 0.18 15.24
CA GLY A 242 -12.61 1.33 14.54
C GLY A 242 -11.21 1.73 14.98
N SER A 243 -10.51 0.95 15.81
CA SER A 243 -9.12 1.23 16.16
C SER A 243 -8.23 1.19 14.92
N LEU A 244 -7.31 2.13 14.80
CA LEU A 244 -6.29 2.11 13.76
C LEU A 244 -5.18 1.13 14.16
N LEU A 245 -4.89 0.16 13.31
CA LEU A 245 -3.76 -0.73 13.49
C LEU A 245 -2.54 -0.23 12.70
N ALA A 246 -1.38 -0.26 13.32
CA ALA A 246 -0.09 0.10 12.71
C ALA A 246 0.91 -1.06 12.85
N GLY A 247 1.41 -1.56 11.72
CA GLY A 247 2.47 -2.55 11.68
C GLY A 247 3.83 -1.89 11.93
N SER A 248 4.51 -2.27 13.02
CA SER A 248 5.86 -1.84 13.41
C SER A 248 6.87 -2.81 12.80
N ARG A 249 7.48 -2.44 11.68
CA ARG A 249 8.37 -3.33 10.92
C ARG A 249 9.57 -3.80 11.76
N ASP A 250 10.35 -2.86 12.26
CA ASP A 250 11.58 -3.19 13.03
C ASP A 250 11.25 -3.65 14.45
N GLY A 251 10.06 -3.27 14.98
CA GLY A 251 9.55 -3.75 16.26
C GLY A 251 8.96 -5.16 16.19
N ASN A 252 8.72 -5.71 15.01
CA ASN A 252 8.07 -7.02 14.79
C ASN A 252 6.74 -7.16 15.54
N ALA A 253 5.95 -6.10 15.61
CA ALA A 253 4.76 -5.96 16.43
C ALA A 253 3.64 -5.25 15.69
N ILE A 254 2.41 -5.32 16.22
CA ILE A 254 1.28 -4.53 15.72
C ILE A 254 0.70 -3.74 16.90
N PHE A 255 0.47 -2.45 16.67
CA PHE A 255 -0.10 -1.53 17.64
C PHE A 255 -1.53 -1.18 17.26
N ALA A 256 -2.39 -1.08 18.27
CA ALA A 256 -3.73 -0.52 18.16
C ALA A 256 -3.73 0.90 18.71
N ILE A 257 -4.23 1.83 17.91
CA ILE A 257 -4.29 3.27 18.20
C ILE A 257 -5.76 3.68 18.24
N ASP A 258 -6.19 4.22 19.35
CA ASP A 258 -7.44 4.97 19.44
C ASP A 258 -7.23 6.35 18.82
N SER A 259 -7.83 6.56 17.65
CA SER A 259 -7.62 7.79 16.87
C SER A 259 -8.16 9.05 17.52
N GLU A 260 -9.10 8.94 18.46
CA GLU A 260 -9.71 10.07 19.17
C GLU A 260 -8.89 10.47 20.40
N THR A 261 -8.56 9.49 21.25
CA THR A 261 -7.81 9.75 22.47
C THR A 261 -6.30 9.82 22.25
N GLY A 262 -5.79 9.13 21.24
CA GLY A 262 -4.36 8.94 20.95
C GLY A 262 -3.74 7.81 21.79
N ALA A 263 -4.52 7.08 22.56
CA ALA A 263 -4.05 5.93 23.33
C ALA A 263 -3.52 4.85 22.36
N THR A 264 -2.29 4.42 22.57
CA THR A 264 -1.62 3.42 21.74
C THR A 264 -1.20 2.25 22.61
N THR A 265 -1.61 1.05 22.22
CA THR A 265 -1.32 -0.20 22.94
C THR A 265 -0.76 -1.25 21.99
N THR A 266 0.07 -2.15 22.50
CA THR A 266 0.51 -3.32 21.74
C THR A 266 -0.65 -4.29 21.58
N LEU A 267 -1.03 -4.60 20.35
CA LEU A 267 -2.00 -5.64 20.03
C LEU A 267 -1.31 -6.99 19.83
N VAL A 268 -0.34 -7.04 18.93
CA VAL A 268 0.48 -8.24 18.70
C VAL A 268 1.87 -7.99 19.27
N GLU A 269 2.23 -8.79 20.25
CA GLU A 269 3.53 -8.69 20.93
C GLU A 269 4.70 -8.96 19.97
N PRO A 270 5.87 -8.36 20.20
CA PRO A 270 7.04 -8.53 19.35
C PRO A 270 7.37 -10.00 19.09
N GLY A 271 7.38 -10.40 17.82
CA GLY A 271 7.70 -11.76 17.39
C GLY A 271 6.64 -12.83 17.68
N ALA A 272 5.46 -12.46 18.19
CA ALA A 272 4.38 -13.42 18.46
C ALA A 272 4.02 -14.20 17.19
N GLY A 273 3.85 -15.52 17.31
CA GLY A 273 3.57 -16.42 16.19
C GLY A 273 4.65 -16.47 15.11
N GLY A 274 5.85 -15.96 15.39
CA GLY A 274 6.95 -15.86 14.42
C GLY A 274 6.92 -14.58 13.58
N LEU A 275 6.11 -13.58 13.95
CA LEU A 275 6.00 -12.31 13.22
C LEU A 275 7.34 -11.61 13.07
N ARG A 276 7.73 -11.33 11.82
CA ARG A 276 8.95 -10.63 11.47
C ARG A 276 8.70 -9.65 10.34
N ALA A 277 9.04 -8.38 10.58
CA ALA A 277 8.85 -7.28 9.63
C ALA A 277 7.42 -7.25 9.05
N PRO A 278 6.37 -7.00 9.89
CA PRO A 278 5.01 -6.91 9.40
C PRO A 278 4.88 -5.89 8.26
N ALA A 279 4.26 -6.30 7.17
CA ALA A 279 3.97 -5.47 6.02
C ALA A 279 2.45 -5.30 5.87
N GLY A 280 1.79 -5.92 4.89
CA GLY A 280 0.34 -5.80 4.69
C GLY A 280 -0.49 -6.43 5.81
N MET A 281 -1.65 -5.85 6.07
CA MET A 281 -2.62 -6.32 7.06
C MET A 281 -4.03 -6.27 6.48
N ALA A 282 -4.81 -7.32 6.67
CA ALA A 282 -6.22 -7.35 6.26
C ALA A 282 -7.05 -8.23 7.21
N PHE A 283 -8.37 -8.11 7.11
CA PHE A 283 -9.32 -8.87 7.90
C PHE A 283 -10.16 -9.79 7.03
N ASP A 284 -10.55 -10.95 7.58
CA ASP A 284 -11.64 -11.74 7.02
C ASP A 284 -13.00 -11.29 7.60
N PRO A 285 -14.13 -11.81 7.09
CA PRO A 285 -15.46 -11.49 7.59
C PRO A 285 -15.70 -11.91 9.05
N ASP A 286 -14.94 -12.87 9.56
CA ASP A 286 -15.02 -13.32 10.95
C ASP A 286 -14.20 -12.42 11.90
N GLY A 287 -13.54 -11.39 11.35
CA GLY A 287 -12.74 -10.42 12.09
C GLY A 287 -11.36 -10.92 12.50
N ARG A 288 -10.84 -11.99 11.86
CA ARG A 288 -9.46 -12.45 12.06
C ARG A 288 -8.50 -11.53 11.31
N LEU A 289 -7.37 -11.21 11.93
CA LEU A 289 -6.33 -10.38 11.34
C LEU A 289 -5.29 -11.24 10.61
N TYR A 290 -5.08 -10.97 9.33
CA TYR A 290 -4.05 -11.59 8.49
C TYR A 290 -2.92 -10.61 8.25
N VAL A 291 -1.68 -11.07 8.41
CA VAL A 291 -0.48 -10.22 8.38
C VAL A 291 0.58 -10.84 7.49
N SER A 292 1.07 -10.07 6.54
CA SER A 292 2.28 -10.41 5.78
C SER A 292 3.50 -10.33 6.70
N SER A 293 4.05 -11.47 7.09
CA SER A 293 5.31 -11.59 7.83
C SER A 293 6.45 -11.67 6.81
N ARG A 294 6.99 -10.50 6.46
CA ARG A 294 7.86 -10.33 5.31
C ARG A 294 9.13 -11.19 5.39
N GLU A 295 9.86 -11.10 6.50
CA GLU A 295 11.16 -11.80 6.64
C GLU A 295 11.02 -13.31 6.85
N THR A 296 9.88 -13.80 7.33
CA THR A 296 9.61 -15.24 7.43
C THR A 296 9.00 -15.82 6.16
N LYS A 297 8.60 -14.96 5.21
CA LYS A 297 7.92 -15.36 3.97
C LYS A 297 6.64 -16.16 4.24
N GLN A 298 5.81 -15.61 5.13
CA GLN A 298 4.58 -16.24 5.59
C GLN A 298 3.44 -15.22 5.63
N ILE A 299 2.22 -15.72 5.56
CA ILE A 299 1.05 -14.98 6.03
C ILE A 299 0.65 -15.59 7.37
N LEU A 300 0.67 -14.77 8.41
CA LEU A 300 0.26 -15.15 9.76
C LEU A 300 -1.16 -14.71 10.05
N ARG A 301 -1.84 -15.43 10.94
CA ARG A 301 -3.21 -15.10 11.34
C ARG A 301 -3.29 -14.93 12.85
N PHE A 302 -4.01 -13.87 13.28
CA PHE A 302 -4.16 -13.50 14.67
C PHE A 302 -5.64 -13.30 15.03
N ASP A 303 -5.97 -13.51 16.29
CA ASP A 303 -7.20 -13.00 16.88
C ASP A 303 -7.09 -11.47 16.98
N ALA A 304 -7.98 -10.74 16.32
CA ALA A 304 -7.87 -9.29 16.22
C ALA A 304 -8.20 -8.53 17.51
N SER A 305 -8.83 -9.19 18.49
CA SER A 305 -9.16 -8.58 19.79
C SER A 305 -8.04 -8.73 20.81
N THR A 306 -7.33 -9.88 20.76
CA THR A 306 -6.34 -10.25 21.76
C THR A 306 -4.90 -10.24 21.24
N GLY A 307 -4.70 -10.17 19.91
CA GLY A 307 -3.40 -10.30 19.26
C GLY A 307 -2.80 -11.70 19.33
N LYS A 308 -3.55 -12.69 19.79
CA LYS A 308 -3.06 -14.07 19.93
C LYS A 308 -2.88 -14.72 18.57
N PRO A 309 -1.68 -15.27 18.25
CA PRO A 309 -1.45 -15.96 16.99
C PRO A 309 -2.14 -17.30 16.92
N ASP A 310 -2.47 -17.74 15.72
CA ASP A 310 -2.81 -19.13 15.45
C ASP A 310 -1.59 -20.04 15.68
N PRO A 311 -1.81 -21.35 15.96
CA PRO A 311 -0.72 -22.29 16.22
C PRO A 311 0.23 -22.52 15.04
N ALA A 312 -0.22 -22.24 13.81
CA ALA A 312 0.55 -22.36 12.58
C ALA A 312 0.30 -21.17 11.66
N PRO A 313 1.23 -20.85 10.75
CA PRO A 313 1.02 -19.88 9.69
C PRO A 313 -0.23 -20.20 8.85
N PHE A 314 -0.92 -19.17 8.38
CA PHE A 314 -2.02 -19.35 7.42
C PHE A 314 -1.51 -19.75 6.04
N ILE A 315 -0.42 -19.11 5.56
CA ILE A 315 0.32 -19.53 4.38
C ILE A 315 1.79 -19.61 4.78
N ASP A 316 2.45 -20.70 4.43
CA ASP A 316 3.86 -20.96 4.72
C ASP A 316 4.65 -21.25 3.43
N GLY A 317 5.97 -21.09 3.52
CA GLY A 317 6.88 -21.47 2.43
C GLY A 317 6.76 -20.63 1.18
N LEU A 318 6.37 -19.35 1.29
CA LEU A 318 6.39 -18.43 0.17
C LEU A 318 7.85 -18.22 -0.31
N GLU A 319 8.03 -18.16 -1.63
CA GLU A 319 9.39 -18.04 -2.20
C GLU A 319 9.92 -16.62 -2.13
N ASP A 320 9.03 -15.60 -2.10
CA ASP A 320 9.41 -14.19 -2.03
C ASP A 320 8.76 -13.50 -0.82
N PHE A 321 9.17 -12.27 -0.55
CA PHE A 321 8.73 -11.45 0.57
C PHE A 321 7.31 -10.90 0.33
N PRO A 322 6.28 -11.34 1.07
CA PRO A 322 4.93 -10.80 0.94
C PRO A 322 4.88 -9.34 1.42
N GLU A 323 4.20 -8.50 0.66
CA GLU A 323 4.05 -7.06 0.94
C GLU A 323 2.60 -6.76 1.33
N PHE A 324 1.75 -6.38 0.39
CA PHE A 324 0.35 -6.07 0.69
C PHE A 324 -0.53 -7.32 0.59
N ILE A 325 -1.59 -7.33 1.40
CA ILE A 325 -2.61 -8.38 1.40
C ILE A 325 -4.00 -7.72 1.47
N ALA A 326 -4.95 -8.23 0.72
CA ALA A 326 -6.35 -7.85 0.82
C ALA A 326 -7.27 -9.04 0.55
N LEU A 327 -8.44 -9.06 1.18
CA LEU A 327 -9.52 -9.98 0.85
C LEU A 327 -10.42 -9.32 -0.19
N VAL A 328 -10.59 -9.96 -1.33
CA VAL A 328 -11.30 -9.43 -2.51
C VAL A 328 -12.50 -10.30 -2.82
N ASP A 329 -13.64 -9.67 -3.08
CA ASP A 329 -14.83 -10.33 -3.62
C ASP A 329 -14.63 -10.64 -5.10
N GLY A 330 -14.80 -11.91 -5.49
CA GLY A 330 -14.59 -12.36 -6.86
C GLY A 330 -15.90 -12.64 -7.61
#